data_b484c512cc1a0cf422dccea668e49987
#
_entry.id   b484c512cc1a0cf422dccea668e49987
#
_cell.length_a   1.000
_cell.length_b   1.000
_cell.length_c   1.000
_cell.angle_alpha   90.00
_cell.angle_beta   90.00
_cell.angle_gamma   90.00
#
_symmetry.space_group_name_H-M   'P 1'
#
loop_
_entity.id
_entity.type
_entity.pdbx_description
1 polymer ?
#
loop_
_entity_poly.entity_id
_entity_poly.type
_entity_poly.pdbx_seq_one_letter_code
_entity_poly.pdbx_strand_id
1 'polypeptide(L)'
;MAKPNPLIRPLVHDLHAYVPGEQPKIKGLIKLNTNENPYPPSPKVLAAVKAAVDGRLRLYPNPTAEKLRAKLAKLHGCRTENILVGNGSDEVLAHTFRALPKHNAVPHFFPDITYSFYPAYFRP
;
A
#
# COMPACT_ATOMS: atom_id res chain seq x y z
N MET A 1 15.11 -10.49 30.93
CA MET A 1 14.91 -10.04 29.54
C MET A 1 15.98 -10.68 28.66
N ALA A 2 15.60 -11.29 27.53
CA ALA A 2 16.57 -11.87 26.60
C ALA A 2 17.44 -10.74 25.99
N LYS A 3 18.74 -11.01 25.81
CA LYS A 3 19.64 -10.03 25.15
C LYS A 3 19.17 -9.79 23.72
N PRO A 4 19.18 -8.54 23.23
CA PRO A 4 18.83 -8.24 21.84
C PRO A 4 19.70 -9.06 20.87
N ASN A 5 19.10 -9.59 19.82
CA ASN A 5 19.86 -10.31 18.79
C ASN A 5 20.76 -9.33 18.03
N PRO A 6 22.10 -9.53 18.03
CA PRO A 6 23.04 -8.59 17.41
C PRO A 6 22.93 -8.51 15.88
N LEU A 7 22.22 -9.45 15.26
CA LEU A 7 21.96 -9.46 13.80
C LEU A 7 20.75 -8.57 13.42
N ILE A 8 20.02 -8.06 14.39
CA ILE A 8 18.86 -7.20 14.17
C ILE A 8 19.26 -5.75 14.42
N ARG A 9 18.94 -4.86 13.47
CA ARG A 9 19.21 -3.42 13.66
C ARG A 9 18.50 -2.91 14.91
N PRO A 10 19.16 -2.06 15.73
CA PRO A 10 18.57 -1.52 16.97
C PRO A 10 17.19 -0.89 16.76
N LEU A 11 17.01 -0.15 15.67
CA LEU A 11 15.73 0.47 15.29
C LEU A 11 14.56 -0.51 15.28
N VAL A 12 14.78 -1.76 14.87
CA VAL A 12 13.70 -2.78 14.79
C VAL A 12 13.14 -3.12 16.17
N HIS A 13 13.96 -2.98 17.23
CA HIS A 13 13.50 -3.21 18.59
C HIS A 13 12.60 -2.09 19.13
N ASP A 14 12.68 -0.89 18.52
CA ASP A 14 11.89 0.28 18.89
C ASP A 14 10.62 0.42 18.06
N LEU A 15 10.44 -0.44 17.03
CA LEU A 15 9.25 -0.44 16.20
C LEU A 15 8.12 -1.19 16.91
N HIS A 16 6.94 -0.58 16.90
CA HIS A 16 5.71 -1.26 17.29
C HIS A 16 5.10 -1.96 16.08
N ALA A 17 4.67 -3.21 16.29
CA ALA A 17 3.95 -3.95 15.25
C ALA A 17 2.66 -3.22 14.87
N TYR A 18 2.31 -3.27 13.59
CA TYR A 18 1.02 -2.77 13.13
C TYR A 18 -0.11 -3.56 13.79
N VAL A 19 -1.06 -2.85 14.38
CA VAL A 19 -2.28 -3.42 14.93
C VAL A 19 -3.41 -3.17 13.93
N PRO A 20 -3.95 -4.21 13.27
CA PRO A 20 -5.08 -4.05 12.37
C PRO A 20 -6.30 -3.49 13.09
N GLY A 21 -7.13 -2.73 12.35
CA GLY A 21 -8.41 -2.29 12.87
C GLY A 21 -9.28 -3.48 13.31
N GLU A 22 -10.11 -3.28 14.30
CA GLU A 22 -11.02 -4.30 14.83
C GLU A 22 -11.90 -4.89 13.72
N GLN A 23 -12.06 -6.21 13.75
CA GLN A 23 -12.92 -6.96 12.83
C GLN A 23 -13.85 -7.90 13.61
N PRO A 24 -14.79 -7.37 14.39
CA PRO A 24 -15.68 -8.19 15.20
C PRO A 24 -16.62 -9.01 14.31
N LYS A 25 -16.80 -10.28 14.67
CA LYS A 25 -17.69 -11.21 13.95
C LYS A 25 -19.14 -11.12 14.49
N ILE A 26 -19.73 -9.94 14.39
CA ILE A 26 -21.09 -9.67 14.87
C ILE A 26 -22.02 -9.65 13.66
N LYS A 27 -23.08 -10.48 13.68
CA LYS A 27 -24.10 -10.49 12.63
C LYS A 27 -24.84 -9.17 12.58
N GLY A 28 -24.93 -8.56 11.41
CA GLY A 28 -25.61 -7.27 11.20
C GLY A 28 -24.79 -6.04 11.60
N LEU A 29 -23.51 -6.20 11.91
CA LEU A 29 -22.61 -5.07 12.18
C LEU A 29 -22.49 -4.15 10.96
N ILE A 30 -22.67 -2.85 11.20
CA ILE A 30 -22.34 -1.81 10.21
C ILE A 30 -20.86 -1.46 10.39
N LYS A 31 -20.04 -1.89 9.43
CA LYS A 31 -18.58 -1.67 9.46
C LYS A 31 -18.25 -0.32 8.83
N LEU A 32 -17.66 0.60 9.61
CA LEU A 32 -17.26 1.94 9.16
C LEU A 32 -15.75 2.20 9.30
N ASN A 33 -14.98 1.20 9.70
CA ASN A 33 -13.52 1.29 9.82
C ASN A 33 -12.81 0.75 8.57
N THR A 34 -11.49 0.95 8.50
CA THR A 34 -10.57 0.45 7.45
C THR A 34 -10.84 0.97 6.03
N ASN A 35 -11.71 1.97 5.85
CA ASN A 35 -12.02 2.62 4.56
C ASN A 35 -12.42 1.64 3.44
N GLU A 36 -13.04 0.53 3.79
CA GLU A 36 -13.55 -0.42 2.79
C GLU A 36 -14.70 0.19 1.99
N ASN A 37 -14.69 -0.02 0.68
CA ASN A 37 -15.79 0.41 -0.18
C ASN A 37 -17.03 -0.48 0.09
N PRO A 38 -18.18 0.08 0.46
CA PRO A 38 -19.40 -0.69 0.72
C PRO A 38 -20.03 -1.27 -0.55
N TYR A 39 -19.63 -0.81 -1.72
CA TYR A 39 -20.15 -1.31 -3.00
C TYR A 39 -19.22 -2.36 -3.59
N PRO A 40 -19.78 -3.48 -4.09
CA PRO A 40 -18.98 -4.50 -4.76
C PRO A 40 -18.43 -3.98 -6.11
N PRO A 41 -17.40 -4.64 -6.67
CA PRO A 41 -16.95 -4.36 -8.03
C PRO A 41 -18.09 -4.56 -9.06
N SER A 42 -18.04 -3.83 -10.16
CA SER A 42 -19.05 -3.99 -11.22
C SER A 42 -19.07 -5.42 -11.78
N PRO A 43 -20.20 -5.89 -12.29
CA PRO A 43 -20.29 -7.22 -12.91
C PRO A 43 -19.28 -7.44 -14.04
N LYS A 44 -18.95 -6.39 -14.80
CA LYS A 44 -17.91 -6.44 -15.85
C LYS A 44 -16.51 -6.71 -15.27
N VAL A 45 -16.17 -6.12 -14.13
CA VAL A 45 -14.91 -6.39 -13.46
C VAL A 45 -14.85 -7.83 -12.97
N LEU A 46 -15.91 -8.32 -12.33
CA LEU A 46 -15.97 -9.70 -11.86
C LEU A 46 -15.86 -10.72 -13.02
N ALA A 47 -16.52 -10.46 -14.15
CA ALA A 47 -16.40 -11.30 -15.34
C ALA A 47 -14.98 -11.29 -15.90
N ALA A 48 -14.34 -10.12 -15.99
CA ALA A 48 -12.96 -10.00 -16.47
C ALA A 48 -11.95 -10.73 -15.57
N VAL A 49 -12.10 -10.63 -14.24
CA VAL A 49 -11.25 -11.36 -13.28
C VAL A 49 -11.44 -12.87 -13.46
N LYS A 50 -12.67 -13.35 -13.54
CA LYS A 50 -12.94 -14.79 -13.76
C LYS A 50 -12.32 -15.29 -15.06
N ALA A 51 -12.43 -14.53 -16.14
CA ALA A 51 -11.84 -14.88 -17.45
C ALA A 51 -10.31 -14.84 -17.47
N ALA A 52 -9.67 -14.14 -16.54
CA ALA A 52 -8.21 -14.08 -16.42
C ALA A 52 -7.62 -15.21 -15.56
N VAL A 53 -8.48 -16.00 -14.89
CA VAL A 53 -8.04 -17.15 -14.08
C VAL A 53 -7.87 -18.37 -14.96
N ASP A 54 -6.65 -18.56 -15.47
CA ASP A 54 -6.29 -19.69 -16.34
C ASP A 54 -4.83 -20.14 -16.12
N GLY A 55 -4.34 -21.05 -16.96
CA GLY A 55 -2.99 -21.59 -16.87
C GLY A 55 -1.85 -20.55 -16.97
N ARG A 56 -2.13 -19.33 -17.42
CA ARG A 56 -1.16 -18.23 -17.51
C ARG A 56 -0.78 -17.67 -16.13
N LEU A 57 -1.54 -17.97 -15.08
CA LEU A 57 -1.20 -17.58 -13.70
C LEU A 57 0.16 -18.13 -13.22
N ARG A 58 0.71 -19.16 -13.88
CA ARG A 58 2.07 -19.67 -13.64
C ARG A 58 3.17 -18.79 -14.17
N LEU A 59 2.87 -17.82 -15.03
CA LEU A 59 3.84 -16.96 -15.69
C LEU A 59 4.10 -15.71 -14.88
N TYR A 60 5.29 -15.15 -15.00
CA TYR A 60 5.58 -13.84 -14.44
C TYR A 60 4.68 -12.76 -15.12
N PRO A 61 4.16 -11.80 -14.35
CA PRO A 61 3.47 -10.66 -14.91
C PRO A 61 4.45 -9.74 -15.65
N ASN A 62 3.90 -8.80 -16.43
CA ASN A 62 4.72 -7.72 -17.00
C ASN A 62 5.35 -6.90 -15.85
N PRO A 63 6.70 -6.82 -15.76
CA PRO A 63 7.40 -6.22 -14.63
C PRO A 63 7.14 -4.73 -14.45
N THR A 64 6.77 -4.04 -15.51
CA THR A 64 6.48 -2.60 -15.50
C THR A 64 4.99 -2.27 -15.45
N ALA A 65 4.11 -3.27 -15.44
CA ALA A 65 2.66 -3.11 -15.49
C ALA A 65 2.19 -2.14 -16.60
N GLU A 66 2.84 -2.17 -17.76
CA GLU A 66 2.74 -1.18 -18.83
C GLU A 66 1.28 -0.90 -19.26
N LYS A 67 0.49 -1.96 -19.50
CA LYS A 67 -0.92 -1.82 -19.91
C LYS A 67 -1.76 -1.10 -18.85
N LEU A 68 -1.52 -1.36 -17.56
CA LEU A 68 -2.22 -0.71 -16.47
C LEU A 68 -1.80 0.77 -16.38
N ARG A 69 -0.50 1.04 -16.42
CA ARG A 69 0.05 2.40 -16.39
C ARG A 69 -0.47 3.24 -17.56
N ALA A 70 -0.49 2.70 -18.77
CA ALA A 70 -1.04 3.40 -19.94
C ALA A 70 -2.54 3.73 -19.77
N LYS A 71 -3.32 2.81 -19.20
CA LYS A 71 -4.75 3.08 -18.93
C LYS A 71 -4.94 4.15 -17.86
N LEU A 72 -4.17 4.10 -16.78
CA LEU A 72 -4.22 5.11 -15.71
C LEU A 72 -3.76 6.48 -16.24
N ALA A 73 -2.70 6.53 -17.04
CA ALA A 73 -2.23 7.76 -17.65
C ALA A 73 -3.32 8.42 -18.51
N LYS A 74 -4.00 7.62 -19.35
CA LYS A 74 -5.13 8.11 -20.14
C LYS A 74 -6.28 8.63 -19.27
N LEU A 75 -6.60 7.93 -18.17
CA LEU A 75 -7.67 8.31 -17.24
C LEU A 75 -7.36 9.66 -16.56
N HIS A 76 -6.11 9.87 -16.18
CA HIS A 76 -5.66 11.05 -15.44
C HIS A 76 -5.12 12.17 -16.35
N GLY A 77 -5.14 12.01 -17.67
CA GLY A 77 -4.66 13.03 -18.61
C GLY A 77 -3.16 13.31 -18.51
N CYS A 78 -2.35 12.31 -18.16
CA CYS A 78 -0.91 12.44 -18.02
C CYS A 78 -0.16 11.40 -18.89
N ARG A 79 1.18 11.43 -18.87
CA ARG A 79 2.00 10.45 -19.59
C ARG A 79 2.18 9.19 -18.78
N THR A 80 2.45 8.07 -19.45
CA THR A 80 2.68 6.75 -18.80
C THR A 80 3.86 6.81 -17.79
N GLU A 81 4.87 7.62 -18.07
CA GLU A 81 6.04 7.82 -17.20
C GLU A 81 5.69 8.51 -15.87
N ASN A 82 4.55 9.21 -15.82
CA ASN A 82 4.07 9.85 -14.59
C ASN A 82 3.28 8.91 -13.67
N ILE A 83 3.11 7.64 -14.04
CA ILE A 83 2.37 6.65 -13.27
C ILE A 83 3.32 5.67 -12.60
N LEU A 84 3.27 5.61 -11.29
CA LEU A 84 3.85 4.55 -10.46
C LEU A 84 2.73 3.64 -9.95
N VAL A 85 2.92 2.34 -10.02
CA VAL A 85 2.00 1.34 -9.47
C VAL A 85 2.73 0.46 -8.45
N GLY A 86 2.01 -0.03 -7.46
CA GLY A 86 2.54 -0.90 -6.41
C GLY A 86 1.44 -1.76 -5.78
N ASN A 87 1.80 -2.60 -4.83
CA ASN A 87 0.87 -3.45 -4.08
C ASN A 87 0.16 -2.66 -2.97
N GLY A 88 -0.83 -1.89 -3.37
CA GLY A 88 -1.57 -1.01 -2.47
C GLY A 88 -0.83 0.29 -2.17
N SER A 89 -1.52 1.17 -1.44
CA SER A 89 -1.02 2.51 -1.11
C SER A 89 0.21 2.48 -0.21
N ASP A 90 0.35 1.50 0.67
CA ASP A 90 1.47 1.41 1.60
C ASP A 90 2.81 1.27 0.90
N GLU A 91 2.89 0.41 -0.12
CA GLU A 91 4.11 0.26 -0.92
C GLU A 91 4.42 1.53 -1.72
N VAL A 92 3.41 2.12 -2.36
CA VAL A 92 3.56 3.36 -3.13
C VAL A 92 4.02 4.52 -2.23
N LEU A 93 3.41 4.67 -1.04
CA LEU A 93 3.81 5.67 -0.06
C LEU A 93 5.23 5.43 0.45
N ALA A 94 5.59 4.18 0.78
CA ALA A 94 6.94 3.84 1.22
C ALA A 94 8.00 4.22 0.17
N HIS A 95 7.75 3.92 -1.10
CA HIS A 95 8.64 4.31 -2.19
C HIS A 95 8.71 5.83 -2.37
N THR A 96 7.57 6.51 -2.30
CA THR A 96 7.49 7.96 -2.43
C THR A 96 8.28 8.66 -1.34
N PHE A 97 8.08 8.28 -0.08
CA PHE A 97 8.79 8.89 1.04
C PHE A 97 10.28 8.53 1.11
N ARG A 98 10.69 7.43 0.52
CA ARG A 98 12.12 7.09 0.40
C ARG A 98 12.81 7.83 -0.75
N ALA A 99 12.08 8.14 -1.82
CA ALA A 99 12.67 8.72 -3.03
C ALA A 99 12.67 10.25 -3.03
N LEU A 100 11.62 10.90 -2.52
CA LEU A 100 11.41 12.33 -2.71
C LEU A 100 11.96 13.22 -1.60
N PRO A 101 11.78 12.94 -0.29
CA PRO A 101 12.35 13.80 0.75
C PRO A 101 13.85 13.59 0.86
N LYS A 102 14.61 14.69 0.98
CA LYS A 102 15.99 14.60 1.47
C LYS A 102 15.96 14.25 2.95
N HIS A 103 16.16 12.97 3.26
CA HIS A 103 16.28 12.54 4.65
C HIS A 103 17.36 13.34 5.38
N ASN A 104 17.09 13.78 6.60
CA ASN A 104 17.96 14.57 7.46
C ASN A 104 18.29 16.00 6.97
N ALA A 105 17.70 16.47 5.86
CA ALA A 105 17.97 17.80 5.33
C ALA A 105 16.89 18.83 5.70
N VAL A 106 15.63 18.37 5.82
CA VAL A 106 14.49 19.25 6.13
C VAL A 106 13.51 18.52 7.06
N PRO A 107 12.82 19.24 7.97
CA PRO A 107 11.75 18.66 8.78
C PRO A 107 10.59 18.18 7.89
N HIS A 108 10.00 17.06 8.27
CA HIS A 108 8.78 16.54 7.65
C HIS A 108 7.61 16.77 8.60
N PHE A 109 6.56 17.43 8.11
CA PHE A 109 5.37 17.73 8.89
C PHE A 109 4.18 16.89 8.39
N PHE A 110 3.43 16.33 9.32
CA PHE A 110 2.15 15.67 9.06
C PHE A 110 1.22 15.90 10.26
N PRO A 111 -0.11 15.82 10.09
CA PRO A 111 -1.06 15.98 11.18
C PRO A 111 -0.81 14.99 12.32
N ASP A 112 -1.06 15.37 13.56
CA ASP A 112 -0.97 14.51 14.74
C ASP A 112 -2.03 13.39 14.72
N ILE A 113 -3.22 13.69 14.21
CA ILE A 113 -4.27 12.71 13.92
C ILE A 113 -4.18 12.35 12.44
N THR A 114 -3.52 11.26 12.13
CA THR A 114 -3.22 10.87 10.75
C THR A 114 -3.06 9.35 10.60
N TYR A 115 -2.70 8.89 9.40
CA TYR A 115 -2.40 7.48 9.15
C TYR A 115 -1.17 7.03 9.94
N SER A 116 -1.32 5.99 10.74
CA SER A 116 -0.33 5.54 11.72
C SER A 116 1.02 5.10 11.11
N PHE A 117 1.09 4.87 9.80
CA PHE A 117 2.33 4.51 9.11
C PHE A 117 3.23 5.70 8.77
N TYR A 118 2.74 6.94 8.76
CA TYR A 118 3.61 8.09 8.45
C TYR A 118 4.85 8.17 9.32
N PRO A 119 4.78 8.02 10.65
CA PRO A 119 5.98 7.97 11.47
C PRO A 119 6.96 6.86 11.10
N ALA A 120 6.46 5.71 10.63
CA ALA A 120 7.31 4.58 10.23
C ALA A 120 8.06 4.84 8.92
N TYR A 121 7.44 5.57 7.97
CA TYR A 121 8.10 5.92 6.70
C TYR A 121 9.24 6.91 6.87
N PHE A 122 9.17 7.78 7.87
CA PHE A 122 10.17 8.82 8.12
C PHE A 122 11.28 8.44 9.13
N ARG A 123 11.18 7.26 9.72
CA ARG A 123 12.27 6.72 10.55
C ARG A 123 13.38 6.17 9.65
N PRO A 124 14.64 6.61 9.83
CA PRO A 124 15.79 6.22 9.03
C PRO A 124 16.14 4.72 9.15
#